data_3749e8ab2137110ce768bbb8ea092519
#
_entry.id   3749e8ab2137110ce768bbb8ea092519
#
_cell.length_a   1.000
_cell.length_b   1.000
_cell.length_c   1.000
_cell.angle_alpha   90.00
_cell.angle_beta   90.00
_cell.angle_gamma   90.00
#
_symmetry.space_group_name_H-M   'P 1'
#
loop_
_entity.id
_entity.type
_entity.pdbx_description
1 polymer ?
#
loop_
_entity_poly.entity_id
_entity_poly.type
_entity_poly.pdbx_seq_one_letter_code
_entity_poly.pdbx_strand_id
1 'polypeptide(L)'
;STILNNGFGGHRIEGIGDKHIPWIHNVKNTDMAIAIDDEDSQRLLRLFNTPEGQKYLKEALGLDGELIEKLTWLGISGIANVLCCIKMAKYYEFTERDVVGTVLTDSAVMYGSRIAELNEQYGAYTVHGAELDHNLHMLGLKTDNLMEMTYADRKRVHHLKYYTWVEQQGKDMHDLNALWYDTEGTWDAVHAQAKELDELIEAFNEEAGVLKDL
;
A
#
# COMPACT_ATOMS: atom_id res chain seq x y z
N SER A 1 -7.52 -11.18 1.64
CA SER A 1 -7.27 -9.94 2.40
C SER A 1 -7.94 -9.99 3.76
N THR A 2 -7.20 -9.64 4.81
CA THR A 2 -7.69 -9.68 6.19
C THR A 2 -8.89 -8.74 6.39
N ILE A 3 -8.84 -7.54 5.83
CA ILE A 3 -9.91 -6.55 5.98
C ILE A 3 -11.15 -6.97 5.21
N LEU A 4 -11.01 -7.48 3.99
CA LEU A 4 -12.16 -7.87 3.17
C LEU A 4 -12.81 -9.18 3.64
N ASN A 5 -12.01 -10.20 3.99
CA ASN A 5 -12.48 -11.58 4.13
C ASN A 5 -12.25 -12.19 5.52
N ASN A 6 -11.88 -11.40 6.53
CA ASN A 6 -11.57 -11.86 7.90
C ASN A 6 -10.47 -12.90 8.02
N GLY A 7 -9.74 -13.16 6.97
CA GLY A 7 -8.69 -14.14 6.91
C GLY A 7 -7.48 -13.62 6.16
N PHE A 8 -6.41 -14.39 6.20
CA PHE A 8 -5.21 -14.07 5.46
C PHE A 8 -4.76 -15.27 4.62
N GLY A 9 -4.05 -14.96 3.55
CA GLY A 9 -3.32 -15.92 2.75
C GLY A 9 -1.92 -15.41 2.49
N GLY A 10 -1.04 -16.28 1.99
CA GLY A 10 0.26 -15.83 1.49
C GLY A 10 0.06 -14.87 0.32
N HIS A 11 0.88 -13.82 0.28
CA HIS A 11 0.91 -12.85 -0.82
C HIS A 11 2.35 -12.43 -1.09
N ARG A 12 2.57 -11.85 -2.29
CA ARG A 12 3.88 -11.40 -2.75
C ARG A 12 4.04 -9.87 -2.77
N ILE A 13 3.07 -9.13 -2.24
CA ILE A 13 3.15 -7.68 -2.05
C ILE A 13 3.86 -7.44 -0.71
N GLU A 14 5.19 -7.34 -0.77
CA GLU A 14 6.02 -7.13 0.40
C GLU A 14 5.84 -5.71 0.93
N GLY A 15 5.84 -5.57 2.26
CA GLY A 15 5.73 -4.28 2.93
C GLY A 15 4.32 -3.82 3.28
N ILE A 16 3.28 -4.39 2.67
CA ILE A 16 1.87 -4.12 3.00
C ILE A 16 1.05 -5.41 3.06
N GLY A 17 -0.18 -5.33 3.58
CA GLY A 17 -1.09 -6.49 3.58
C GLY A 17 -0.84 -7.45 4.74
N ASP A 18 -0.74 -6.94 5.97
CA ASP A 18 -0.58 -7.77 7.16
C ASP A 18 -1.77 -8.73 7.35
N LYS A 19 -1.49 -9.88 7.93
CA LYS A 19 -2.49 -10.86 8.37
C LYS A 19 -3.26 -10.41 9.62
N HIS A 20 -2.77 -9.42 10.34
CA HIS A 20 -3.36 -8.85 11.54
C HIS A 20 -3.84 -7.42 11.28
N ILE A 21 -4.89 -7.00 11.99
CA ILE A 21 -5.25 -5.58 12.00
C ILE A 21 -4.33 -4.88 13.02
N PRO A 22 -3.51 -3.90 12.61
CA PRO A 22 -2.62 -3.19 13.51
C PRO A 22 -3.38 -2.56 14.67
N TRP A 23 -2.78 -2.57 15.87
CA TRP A 23 -3.37 -1.95 17.06
C TRP A 23 -3.70 -0.47 16.82
N ILE A 24 -2.74 0.24 16.22
CA ILE A 24 -2.82 1.67 15.93
C ILE A 24 -3.70 2.02 14.71
N HIS A 25 -4.30 1.07 14.04
CA HIS A 25 -5.19 1.36 12.93
C HIS A 25 -6.55 1.84 13.45
N ASN A 26 -6.86 3.13 13.30
CA ASN A 26 -8.18 3.66 13.57
C ASN A 26 -9.15 3.26 12.46
N VAL A 27 -9.80 2.12 12.64
CA VAL A 27 -10.72 1.55 11.64
C VAL A 27 -11.93 2.46 11.40
N LYS A 28 -12.30 3.32 12.35
CA LYS A 28 -13.41 4.27 12.18
C LYS A 28 -13.15 5.28 11.06
N ASN A 29 -11.87 5.56 10.77
CA ASN A 29 -11.43 6.48 9.72
C ASN A 29 -11.15 5.76 8.39
N THR A 30 -11.55 4.49 8.25
CA THR A 30 -11.37 3.73 7.02
C THR A 30 -12.67 3.68 6.25
N ASP A 31 -12.75 4.36 5.12
CA ASP A 31 -13.97 4.46 4.32
C ASP A 31 -14.08 3.34 3.29
N MET A 32 -12.94 2.82 2.83
CA MET A 32 -12.89 1.79 1.81
C MET A 32 -11.73 0.83 2.04
N ALA A 33 -11.96 -0.45 1.79
CA ALA A 33 -10.93 -1.47 1.72
C ALA A 33 -10.77 -1.95 0.27
N ILE A 34 -9.53 -1.96 -0.22
CA ILE A 34 -9.20 -2.40 -1.58
C ILE A 34 -8.11 -3.45 -1.50
N ALA A 35 -8.28 -4.56 -2.20
CA ALA A 35 -7.22 -5.53 -2.40
C ALA A 35 -6.72 -5.51 -3.84
N ILE A 36 -5.41 -5.64 -3.98
CA ILE A 36 -4.71 -5.78 -5.26
C ILE A 36 -4.22 -7.22 -5.38
N ASP A 37 -4.35 -7.79 -6.55
CA ASP A 37 -3.81 -9.09 -6.86
C ASP A 37 -2.28 -9.02 -6.95
N ASP A 38 -1.62 -10.06 -6.45
CA ASP A 38 -0.15 -10.19 -6.52
C ASP A 38 0.35 -10.09 -7.96
N GLU A 39 -0.35 -10.72 -8.91
CA GLU A 39 0.02 -10.68 -10.31
C GLU A 39 0.01 -9.25 -10.86
N ASP A 40 -1.01 -8.45 -10.52
CA ASP A 40 -1.08 -7.06 -10.99
C ASP A 40 0.17 -6.28 -10.58
N SER A 41 0.58 -6.39 -9.32
CA SER A 41 1.76 -5.68 -8.81
C SER A 41 3.06 -6.22 -9.39
N GLN A 42 3.21 -7.55 -9.46
CA GLN A 42 4.43 -8.21 -9.95
C GLN A 42 4.65 -7.98 -11.45
N ARG A 43 3.58 -8.04 -12.24
CA ARG A 43 3.66 -7.82 -13.68
C ARG A 43 4.04 -6.38 -14.02
N LEU A 44 3.49 -5.42 -13.30
CA LEU A 44 3.87 -4.01 -13.48
C LEU A 44 5.28 -3.73 -12.98
N LEU A 45 5.72 -4.37 -11.89
CA LEU A 45 7.12 -4.28 -11.47
C LEU A 45 8.06 -4.70 -12.62
N ARG A 46 7.77 -5.83 -13.28
CA ARG A 46 8.54 -6.32 -14.42
C ARG A 46 8.47 -5.37 -15.62
N LEU A 47 7.27 -4.85 -15.94
CA LEU A 47 7.04 -3.89 -17.02
C LEU A 47 7.90 -2.63 -16.85
N PHE A 48 7.96 -2.08 -15.65
CA PHE A 48 8.66 -0.82 -15.41
C PHE A 48 10.19 -0.98 -15.34
N ASN A 49 10.68 -2.17 -15.00
CA ASN A 49 12.09 -2.39 -14.65
C ASN A 49 12.87 -3.28 -15.63
N THR A 50 12.31 -3.63 -16.78
CA THR A 50 13.02 -4.39 -17.81
C THR A 50 13.25 -3.56 -19.06
N PRO A 51 14.34 -3.79 -19.81
CA PRO A 51 14.60 -3.06 -21.06
C PRO A 51 13.44 -3.18 -22.08
N GLU A 52 12.84 -4.36 -22.19
CA GLU A 52 11.72 -4.65 -23.09
C GLU A 52 10.45 -3.90 -22.67
N GLY A 53 10.19 -3.83 -21.36
CA GLY A 53 9.09 -3.09 -20.80
C GLY A 53 9.25 -1.58 -21.03
N GLN A 54 10.40 -1.03 -20.71
CA GLN A 54 10.71 0.39 -20.95
C GLN A 54 10.68 0.75 -22.43
N LYS A 55 11.15 -0.15 -23.29
CA LYS A 55 11.03 0.00 -24.75
C LYS A 55 9.57 0.09 -25.17
N TYR A 56 8.71 -0.81 -24.69
CA TYR A 56 7.28 -0.77 -24.97
C TYR A 56 6.64 0.56 -24.50
N LEU A 57 6.92 0.98 -23.26
CA LEU A 57 6.39 2.22 -22.72
C LEU A 57 6.79 3.44 -23.55
N LYS A 58 8.02 3.47 -24.07
CA LYS A 58 8.52 4.54 -24.90
C LYS A 58 7.98 4.52 -26.31
N GLU A 59 8.09 3.36 -27.02
CA GLU A 59 7.83 3.26 -28.44
C GLU A 59 6.34 3.09 -28.76
N ALA A 60 5.61 2.32 -27.95
CA ALA A 60 4.20 2.05 -28.19
C ALA A 60 3.27 3.05 -27.52
N LEU A 61 3.60 3.49 -26.31
CA LEU A 61 2.78 4.44 -25.55
C LEU A 61 3.25 5.89 -25.66
N GLY A 62 4.45 6.13 -26.20
CA GLY A 62 5.00 7.47 -26.37
C GLY A 62 5.34 8.18 -25.04
N LEU A 63 5.60 7.41 -23.97
CA LEU A 63 5.93 8.01 -22.68
C LEU A 63 7.29 8.68 -22.73
N ASP A 64 7.39 9.80 -22.02
CA ASP A 64 8.64 10.51 -21.85
C ASP A 64 9.68 9.69 -21.07
N GLY A 65 10.96 9.84 -21.43
CA GLY A 65 12.06 9.09 -20.81
C GLY A 65 12.23 9.39 -19.32
N GLU A 66 12.01 10.62 -18.89
CA GLU A 66 12.06 11.01 -17.48
C GLU A 66 10.96 10.30 -16.65
N LEU A 67 9.74 10.21 -17.21
CA LEU A 67 8.66 9.47 -16.56
C LEU A 67 8.99 7.98 -16.47
N ILE A 68 9.52 7.36 -17.54
CA ILE A 68 9.90 5.94 -17.54
C ILE A 68 10.97 5.68 -16.46
N GLU A 69 11.96 6.55 -16.32
CA GLU A 69 12.95 6.46 -15.26
C GLU A 69 12.30 6.52 -13.86
N LYS A 70 11.39 7.46 -13.64
CA LYS A 70 10.68 7.60 -12.37
C LYS A 70 9.80 6.41 -12.01
N LEU A 71 9.28 5.66 -12.98
CA LEU A 71 8.52 4.43 -12.72
C LEU A 71 9.36 3.36 -12.02
N THR A 72 10.68 3.36 -12.17
CA THR A 72 11.58 2.45 -11.45
C THR A 72 11.73 2.77 -9.96
N TRP A 73 11.26 3.93 -9.52
CA TRP A 73 11.23 4.30 -8.11
C TRP A 73 10.04 3.68 -7.35
N LEU A 74 9.13 3.04 -8.07
CA LEU A 74 7.99 2.35 -7.48
C LEU A 74 8.38 0.93 -7.10
N GLY A 75 8.51 0.66 -5.80
CA GLY A 75 8.57 -0.70 -5.28
C GLY A 75 7.22 -1.41 -5.36
N ILE A 76 7.16 -2.66 -4.93
CA ILE A 76 5.95 -3.49 -5.03
C ILE A 76 4.77 -2.86 -4.31
N SER A 77 4.97 -2.37 -3.09
CA SER A 77 3.92 -1.71 -2.31
C SER A 77 3.48 -0.38 -2.91
N GLY A 78 4.43 0.39 -3.48
CA GLY A 78 4.13 1.62 -4.21
C GLY A 78 3.25 1.38 -5.43
N ILE A 79 3.56 0.35 -6.22
CA ILE A 79 2.73 -0.09 -7.37
C ILE A 79 1.33 -0.50 -6.89
N ALA A 80 1.23 -1.31 -5.82
CA ALA A 80 -0.06 -1.72 -5.26
C ALA A 80 -0.88 -0.51 -4.80
N ASN A 81 -0.26 0.47 -4.15
CA ASN A 81 -0.94 1.69 -3.72
C ASN A 81 -1.45 2.52 -4.91
N VAL A 82 -0.68 2.65 -5.99
CA VAL A 82 -1.13 3.32 -7.22
C VAL A 82 -2.31 2.57 -7.84
N LEU A 83 -2.27 1.24 -7.89
CA LEU A 83 -3.37 0.42 -8.37
C LEU A 83 -4.64 0.58 -7.50
N CYS A 84 -4.50 0.70 -6.17
CA CYS A 84 -5.61 1.04 -5.28
C CYS A 84 -6.22 2.40 -5.66
N CYS A 85 -5.40 3.43 -5.91
CA CYS A 85 -5.88 4.73 -6.35
C CYS A 85 -6.65 4.65 -7.68
N ILE A 86 -6.15 3.86 -8.64
CA ILE A 86 -6.82 3.65 -9.93
C ILE A 86 -8.17 2.93 -9.74
N LYS A 87 -8.23 1.87 -8.91
CA LYS A 87 -9.49 1.18 -8.59
C LYS A 87 -10.51 2.11 -7.95
N MET A 88 -10.07 2.91 -6.97
CA MET A 88 -10.92 3.88 -6.30
C MET A 88 -11.43 4.94 -7.27
N ALA A 89 -10.57 5.50 -8.12
CA ALA A 89 -10.94 6.48 -9.12
C ALA A 89 -11.94 5.92 -10.14
N LYS A 90 -11.76 4.68 -10.59
CA LYS A 90 -12.71 4.00 -11.47
C LYS A 90 -14.05 3.75 -10.78
N TYR A 91 -14.03 3.36 -9.51
CA TYR A 91 -15.24 3.02 -8.76
C TYR A 91 -16.10 4.25 -8.48
N TYR A 92 -15.49 5.37 -8.08
CA TYR A 92 -16.19 6.62 -7.81
C TYR A 92 -16.35 7.52 -9.04
N GLU A 93 -15.88 7.07 -10.21
CA GLU A 93 -15.91 7.85 -11.46
C GLU A 93 -15.24 9.23 -11.31
N PHE A 94 -14.07 9.25 -10.65
CA PHE A 94 -13.31 10.50 -10.45
C PHE A 94 -12.92 11.14 -11.77
N THR A 95 -12.86 12.46 -11.75
CA THR A 95 -12.54 13.31 -12.89
C THR A 95 -11.25 14.09 -12.64
N GLU A 96 -10.84 14.93 -13.58
CA GLU A 96 -9.69 15.83 -13.41
C GLU A 96 -9.82 16.85 -12.27
N ARG A 97 -10.99 16.94 -11.63
CA ARG A 97 -11.24 17.82 -10.48
C ARG A 97 -10.98 17.14 -9.14
N ASP A 98 -10.80 15.85 -9.17
CA ASP A 98 -10.60 15.04 -7.97
C ASP A 98 -9.11 14.80 -7.74
N VAL A 99 -8.69 14.81 -6.48
CA VAL A 99 -7.30 14.59 -6.09
C VAL A 99 -7.21 13.35 -5.23
N VAL A 100 -6.35 12.42 -5.61
CA VAL A 100 -6.06 11.21 -4.86
C VAL A 100 -4.59 11.23 -4.43
N GLY A 101 -4.36 11.20 -3.12
CA GLY A 101 -3.02 11.10 -2.53
C GLY A 101 -2.71 9.66 -2.14
N THR A 102 -1.45 9.27 -2.30
CA THR A 102 -0.96 7.97 -1.82
C THR A 102 0.47 8.07 -1.30
N VAL A 103 0.94 7.01 -0.63
CA VAL A 103 2.30 6.92 -0.10
C VAL A 103 3.10 5.94 -0.96
N LEU A 104 4.28 6.38 -1.38
CA LEU A 104 5.28 5.57 -2.07
C LEU A 104 6.44 5.36 -1.09
N THR A 105 6.77 4.12 -0.76
CA THR A 105 7.65 3.79 0.36
C THR A 105 9.08 3.46 -0.07
N ASP A 106 9.23 2.51 -0.97
CA ASP A 106 10.51 1.97 -1.43
C ASP A 106 10.61 1.98 -2.95
N SER A 107 11.77 1.62 -3.48
CA SER A 107 12.00 1.55 -4.92
C SER A 107 12.21 0.12 -5.41
N ALA A 108 12.06 -0.08 -6.72
CA ALA A 108 12.27 -1.37 -7.37
C ALA A 108 13.70 -1.93 -7.21
N VAL A 109 14.67 -1.12 -6.84
CA VAL A 109 16.07 -1.55 -6.58
C VAL A 109 16.14 -2.70 -5.57
N MET A 110 15.21 -2.74 -4.62
CA MET A 110 15.16 -3.80 -3.60
C MET A 110 14.61 -5.14 -4.13
N TYR A 111 14.01 -5.16 -5.32
CA TYR A 111 13.21 -6.30 -5.82
C TYR A 111 13.79 -6.98 -7.06
N GLY A 112 15.10 -6.89 -7.28
CA GLY A 112 15.77 -7.55 -8.41
C GLY A 112 15.57 -9.08 -8.42
N SER A 113 15.52 -9.73 -7.26
CA SER A 113 15.21 -11.15 -7.13
C SER A 113 13.80 -11.50 -7.63
N ARG A 114 12.82 -10.64 -7.41
CA ARG A 114 11.44 -10.85 -7.89
C ARG A 114 11.34 -10.82 -9.41
N ILE A 115 12.10 -9.93 -10.05
CA ILE A 115 12.18 -9.87 -11.51
C ILE A 115 12.83 -11.15 -12.07
N ALA A 116 13.88 -11.66 -11.41
CA ALA A 116 14.52 -12.92 -11.77
C ALA A 116 13.55 -14.12 -11.64
N GLU A 117 12.81 -14.20 -10.53
CA GLU A 117 11.77 -15.23 -10.32
C GLU A 117 10.67 -15.19 -11.40
N LEU A 118 10.23 -13.98 -11.77
CA LEU A 118 9.24 -13.81 -12.85
C LEU A 118 9.80 -14.26 -14.20
N ASN A 119 11.09 -14.03 -14.47
CA ASN A 119 11.75 -14.50 -15.68
C ASN A 119 11.91 -16.03 -15.68
N GLU A 120 12.16 -16.63 -14.53
CA GLU A 120 12.19 -18.09 -14.41
C GLU A 120 10.80 -18.71 -14.63
N GLN A 121 9.78 -18.13 -14.01
CA GLN A 121 8.40 -18.64 -14.07
C GLN A 121 7.75 -18.47 -15.46
N TYR A 122 7.95 -17.32 -16.10
CA TYR A 122 7.24 -16.93 -17.33
C TYR A 122 8.14 -16.85 -18.57
N GLY A 123 9.41 -17.19 -18.44
CA GLY A 123 10.40 -17.06 -19.50
C GLY A 123 10.91 -15.63 -19.69
N ALA A 124 11.79 -15.46 -20.69
CA ALA A 124 12.36 -14.17 -21.03
C ALA A 124 11.27 -13.15 -21.37
N TYR A 125 11.41 -11.93 -20.84
CA TYR A 125 10.45 -10.87 -21.15
C TYR A 125 10.58 -10.41 -22.60
N THR A 126 9.49 -10.03 -23.18
CA THR A 126 9.43 -9.54 -24.56
C THR A 126 8.58 -8.29 -24.64
N VAL A 127 8.72 -7.50 -25.72
CA VAL A 127 7.86 -6.33 -25.97
C VAL A 127 6.38 -6.74 -26.04
N HIS A 128 6.07 -7.90 -26.62
CA HIS A 128 4.71 -8.44 -26.61
C HIS A 128 4.23 -8.82 -25.19
N GLY A 129 5.11 -9.38 -24.37
CA GLY A 129 4.81 -9.61 -22.94
C GLY A 129 4.52 -8.31 -22.19
N ALA A 130 5.27 -7.24 -22.47
CA ALA A 130 5.03 -5.93 -21.91
C ALA A 130 3.68 -5.32 -22.31
N GLU A 131 3.29 -5.49 -23.58
CA GLU A 131 1.97 -5.11 -24.08
C GLU A 131 0.85 -5.85 -23.35
N LEU A 132 0.98 -7.17 -23.17
CA LEU A 132 0.01 -7.97 -22.45
C LEU A 132 -0.10 -7.55 -20.98
N ASP A 133 1.04 -7.36 -20.29
CA ASP A 133 1.03 -6.95 -18.89
C ASP A 133 0.40 -5.55 -18.71
N HIS A 134 0.68 -4.59 -19.59
CA HIS A 134 0.02 -3.29 -19.57
C HIS A 134 -1.49 -3.40 -19.80
N ASN A 135 -1.91 -4.17 -20.79
CA ASN A 135 -3.33 -4.30 -21.13
C ASN A 135 -4.13 -5.03 -20.04
N LEU A 136 -3.57 -6.10 -19.45
CA LEU A 136 -4.28 -6.92 -18.47
C LEU A 136 -4.23 -6.33 -17.05
N HIS A 137 -3.07 -5.85 -16.62
CA HIS A 137 -2.81 -5.50 -15.22
C HIS A 137 -2.89 -3.99 -14.92
N MET A 138 -2.97 -3.14 -15.95
CA MET A 138 -3.20 -1.70 -15.78
C MET A 138 -4.50 -1.25 -16.45
N LEU A 139 -4.64 -1.35 -17.76
CA LEU A 139 -5.87 -0.92 -18.45
C LEU A 139 -7.06 -1.80 -18.08
N GLY A 140 -6.85 -3.12 -18.00
CA GLY A 140 -7.84 -4.11 -17.61
C GLY A 140 -8.12 -4.20 -16.11
N LEU A 141 -7.49 -3.38 -15.28
CA LEU A 141 -7.68 -3.37 -13.84
C LEU A 141 -9.17 -3.17 -13.49
N LYS A 142 -9.75 -4.17 -12.80
CA LYS A 142 -11.17 -4.21 -12.44
C LYS A 142 -11.42 -3.52 -11.11
N THR A 143 -12.69 -3.19 -10.83
CA THR A 143 -13.16 -2.68 -9.54
C THR A 143 -13.65 -3.80 -8.61
N ASP A 144 -13.20 -5.02 -8.80
CA ASP A 144 -13.40 -6.14 -7.90
C ASP A 144 -12.53 -6.03 -6.63
N ASN A 145 -12.82 -6.87 -5.64
CA ASN A 145 -12.10 -6.88 -4.36
C ASN A 145 -11.99 -5.50 -3.71
N LEU A 146 -13.08 -4.76 -3.76
CA LEU A 146 -13.26 -3.42 -3.23
C LEU A 146 -14.54 -3.39 -2.39
N MET A 147 -14.49 -2.74 -1.23
CA MET A 147 -15.64 -2.65 -0.33
C MET A 147 -15.68 -1.29 0.34
N GLU A 148 -16.78 -0.55 0.16
CA GLU A 148 -17.10 0.57 1.04
C GLU A 148 -17.42 0.04 2.44
N MET A 149 -16.82 0.64 3.45
CA MET A 149 -16.95 0.16 4.82
C MET A 149 -18.11 0.85 5.54
N THR A 150 -19.19 0.10 5.74
CA THR A 150 -20.28 0.49 6.63
C THR A 150 -19.84 0.50 8.09
N TYR A 151 -20.67 1.03 8.98
CA TYR A 151 -20.42 0.92 10.43
C TYR A 151 -20.20 -0.53 10.87
N ALA A 152 -21.00 -1.46 10.36
CA ALA A 152 -20.91 -2.87 10.70
C ALA A 152 -19.58 -3.48 10.23
N ASP A 153 -19.11 -3.10 9.02
CA ASP A 153 -17.83 -3.57 8.48
C ASP A 153 -16.65 -3.04 9.29
N ARG A 154 -16.64 -1.75 9.60
CA ARG A 154 -15.63 -1.15 10.47
C ARG A 154 -15.59 -1.82 11.84
N LYS A 155 -16.77 -2.08 12.43
CA LYS A 155 -16.88 -2.75 13.73
C LYS A 155 -16.37 -4.18 13.66
N ARG A 156 -16.69 -4.92 12.61
CA ARG A 156 -16.17 -6.26 12.34
C ARG A 156 -14.64 -6.27 12.27
N VAL A 157 -14.04 -5.36 11.48
CA VAL A 157 -12.58 -5.26 11.34
C VAL A 157 -11.94 -4.87 12.68
N HIS A 158 -12.55 -3.95 13.43
CA HIS A 158 -12.07 -3.61 14.77
C HIS A 158 -12.06 -4.83 15.71
N HIS A 159 -13.10 -5.65 15.67
CA HIS A 159 -13.16 -6.87 16.50
C HIS A 159 -12.10 -7.91 16.13
N LEU A 160 -11.57 -7.93 14.91
CA LEU A 160 -10.46 -8.82 14.56
C LEU A 160 -9.20 -8.55 15.37
N LYS A 161 -9.04 -7.33 15.90
CA LYS A 161 -7.94 -7.00 16.82
C LYS A 161 -7.95 -7.83 18.09
N TYR A 162 -9.12 -8.28 18.56
CA TYR A 162 -9.25 -9.08 19.76
C TYR A 162 -8.35 -10.33 19.73
N TYR A 163 -8.42 -11.10 18.65
CA TYR A 163 -7.71 -12.37 18.55
C TYR A 163 -6.19 -12.21 18.61
N THR A 164 -5.68 -11.19 17.97
CA THR A 164 -4.23 -10.93 17.98
C THR A 164 -3.78 -10.24 19.25
N TRP A 165 -4.46 -9.16 19.63
CA TRP A 165 -3.91 -8.25 20.63
C TRP A 165 -4.35 -8.57 22.04
N VAL A 166 -5.59 -9.01 22.24
CA VAL A 166 -6.07 -9.41 23.57
C VAL A 166 -5.74 -10.88 23.84
N GLU A 167 -6.19 -11.78 22.98
CA GLU A 167 -6.07 -13.22 23.22
C GLU A 167 -4.62 -13.71 23.14
N GLN A 168 -3.86 -13.31 22.12
CA GLN A 168 -2.50 -13.80 21.90
C GLN A 168 -1.42 -12.92 22.57
N GLN A 169 -1.61 -11.61 22.61
CA GLN A 169 -0.61 -10.64 23.12
C GLN A 169 -0.93 -10.12 24.52
N GLY A 170 -2.07 -10.48 25.11
CA GLY A 170 -2.42 -10.15 26.49
C GLY A 170 -2.74 -8.68 26.74
N LYS A 171 -3.10 -7.90 25.71
CA LYS A 171 -3.58 -6.53 25.92
C LYS A 171 -4.94 -6.54 26.61
N ASP A 172 -5.24 -5.47 27.36
CA ASP A 172 -6.50 -5.36 28.07
C ASP A 172 -7.68 -5.17 27.10
N MET A 173 -8.80 -5.83 27.40
CA MET A 173 -10.05 -5.65 26.67
C MET A 173 -10.61 -4.23 26.84
N HIS A 174 -10.33 -3.58 27.98
CA HIS A 174 -10.71 -2.19 28.21
C HIS A 174 -10.03 -1.28 27.18
N ASP A 175 -8.72 -1.47 26.95
CA ASP A 175 -7.96 -0.67 25.96
C ASP A 175 -8.49 -0.87 24.55
N LEU A 176 -8.81 -2.13 24.18
CA LEU A 176 -9.41 -2.40 22.87
C LEU A 176 -10.77 -1.68 22.71
N ASN A 177 -11.59 -1.66 23.74
CA ASN A 177 -12.86 -0.93 23.75
C ASN A 177 -12.65 0.58 23.68
N ALA A 178 -11.66 1.13 24.38
CA ALA A 178 -11.32 2.53 24.34
C ALA A 178 -10.96 3.01 22.92
N LEU A 179 -10.21 2.22 22.14
CA LEU A 179 -9.92 2.52 20.73
C LEU A 179 -11.18 2.71 19.86
N TRP A 180 -12.32 2.18 20.27
CA TRP A 180 -13.58 2.34 19.53
C TRP A 180 -14.50 3.39 20.15
N TYR A 181 -14.63 3.42 21.46
CA TYR A 181 -15.65 4.22 22.16
C TYR A 181 -15.12 5.53 22.74
N ASP A 182 -13.83 5.63 23.01
CA ASP A 182 -13.19 6.79 23.60
C ASP A 182 -12.21 7.44 22.62
N THR A 183 -12.72 8.28 21.74
CA THR A 183 -11.89 8.98 20.76
C THR A 183 -10.99 10.03 21.44
N GLU A 184 -11.51 10.79 22.41
CA GLU A 184 -10.78 11.85 23.10
C GLU A 184 -9.63 11.29 23.94
N GLY A 185 -9.89 10.25 24.74
CA GLY A 185 -8.90 9.63 25.61
C GLY A 185 -7.88 8.73 24.88
N THR A 186 -8.15 8.38 23.63
CA THR A 186 -7.26 7.54 22.83
C THR A 186 -6.63 8.31 21.66
N TRP A 187 -7.36 8.48 20.56
CA TRP A 187 -6.81 9.00 19.31
C TRP A 187 -6.42 10.47 19.39
N ASP A 188 -7.28 11.30 19.99
CA ASP A 188 -7.00 12.73 20.13
C ASP A 188 -5.87 12.96 21.14
N ALA A 189 -5.82 12.18 22.22
CA ALA A 189 -4.72 12.23 23.18
C ALA A 189 -3.37 11.83 22.58
N VAL A 190 -3.35 10.83 21.67
CA VAL A 190 -2.13 10.46 20.94
C VAL A 190 -1.70 11.58 19.97
N HIS A 191 -2.63 12.14 19.21
CA HIS A 191 -2.33 13.23 18.28
C HIS A 191 -1.88 14.51 18.99
N ALA A 192 -2.40 14.78 20.19
CA ALA A 192 -2.00 15.95 20.97
C ALA A 192 -0.52 15.94 21.41
N GLN A 193 0.12 14.76 21.41
CA GLN A 193 1.53 14.62 21.75
C GLN A 193 2.49 15.08 20.64
N ALA A 194 2.00 15.31 19.43
CA ALA A 194 2.84 15.60 18.26
C ALA A 194 3.82 16.76 18.51
N LYS A 195 3.34 17.86 19.08
CA LYS A 195 4.19 19.03 19.35
C LYS A 195 5.31 18.73 20.36
N GLU A 196 5.00 18.03 21.45
CA GLU A 196 5.99 17.64 22.46
C GLU A 196 7.01 16.66 21.87
N LEU A 197 6.57 15.72 21.04
CA LEU A 197 7.45 14.78 20.35
C LEU A 197 8.38 15.49 19.36
N ASP A 198 7.89 16.47 18.62
CA ASP A 198 8.73 17.27 17.71
C ASP A 198 9.83 18.02 18.49
N GLU A 199 9.48 18.66 19.60
CA GLU A 199 10.46 19.34 20.48
C GLU A 199 11.51 18.37 21.04
N LEU A 200 11.11 17.16 21.44
CA LEU A 200 12.03 16.12 21.90
C LEU A 200 12.92 15.59 20.79
N ILE A 201 12.40 15.42 19.58
CA ILE A 201 13.17 14.99 18.41
C ILE A 201 14.22 16.05 18.03
N GLU A 202 13.85 17.32 18.03
CA GLU A 202 14.79 18.42 17.76
C GLU A 202 15.91 18.46 18.80
N ALA A 203 15.57 18.39 20.10
CA ALA A 203 16.55 18.36 21.18
C ALA A 203 17.49 17.15 21.06
N PHE A 204 16.95 15.96 20.74
CA PHE A 204 17.75 14.76 20.53
C PHE A 204 18.72 14.91 19.33
N ASN A 205 18.23 15.46 18.22
CA ASN A 205 19.05 15.68 17.04
C ASN A 205 20.20 16.66 17.29
N GLU A 206 19.96 17.73 18.07
CA GLU A 206 20.99 18.66 18.48
C GLU A 206 22.04 17.99 19.39
N GLU A 207 21.60 17.25 20.42
CA GLU A 207 22.50 16.55 21.35
C GLU A 207 23.32 15.47 20.63
N ALA A 208 22.68 14.67 19.78
CA ALA A 208 23.33 13.63 18.99
C ALA A 208 24.22 14.16 17.86
N GLY A 209 24.08 15.45 17.49
CA GLY A 209 24.84 16.09 16.43
C GLY A 209 24.49 15.61 15.02
N VAL A 210 23.33 14.97 14.83
CA VAL A 210 22.88 14.37 13.56
C VAL A 210 22.83 15.39 12.42
N LEU A 211 22.49 16.65 12.72
CA LEU A 211 22.40 17.70 11.72
C LEU A 211 23.73 18.38 11.35
N LYS A 212 24.84 17.98 12.01
CA LYS A 212 26.15 18.58 11.73
C LYS A 212 26.83 17.98 10.49
N ASP A 213 26.37 16.82 10.06
CA ASP A 213 26.90 16.06 8.92
C ASP A 213 25.98 16.11 7.68
N LEU A 214 24.91 16.89 7.71
CA LEU A 214 24.01 17.20 6.59
C LEU A 214 24.30 18.59 6.01
#